data_f4f117b996c97467215f0d2bfc0ff5e4
#
_entry.id   f4f117b996c97467215f0d2bfc0ff5e4
#
_cell.length_a   1.000
_cell.length_b   1.000
_cell.length_c   1.000
_cell.angle_alpha   90.00
_cell.angle_beta   90.00
_cell.angle_gamma   90.00
#
_symmetry.space_group_name_H-M   'P 1'
#
loop_
_entity.id
_entity.type
_entity.pdbx_description
1 polymer ?
#
loop_
_entity_poly.entity_id
_entity_poly.type
_entity_poly.pdbx_seq_one_letter_code
_entity_poly.pdbx_strand_id
1 'polypeptide(L)'
;YNSGSVRTHGKQEFLYGRIEMKAKLPKGKSVFPAFWTLGSDFTLDGDVSSKQGYGWARCGEIDIMELIGSEENQAGNKTVYQTIHTSNKPDSNTDHKLLGTSYTIDEDFYDDYHIFGIDWSKGKLDFYVDDKIVSSIDYSNDEIARKCLDRPQYIQFNLAMGGAWPGEISEGLAGTEFAIDYVYYAQTPQQKADAEAYYKDAPRLSGYKDLTIYEGETDAILENVVAENGDVDFSITDNHNLIKKSKLQ
;
A
#
# COMPACT_ATOMS: atom_id res chain seq x y z
N TYR A 1 -19.65 12.94 7.17
CA TYR A 1 -19.33 11.55 7.56
C TYR A 1 -17.87 11.47 7.98
N ASN A 2 -17.57 10.63 8.97
CA ASN A 2 -16.22 10.29 9.37
C ASN A 2 -15.96 8.83 9.01
N SER A 3 -14.76 8.54 8.52
CA SER A 3 -14.33 7.21 8.14
C SER A 3 -12.99 6.87 8.80
N GLY A 4 -12.70 5.58 8.95
CA GLY A 4 -11.49 5.07 9.56
C GLY A 4 -10.47 4.58 8.52
N SER A 5 -9.19 4.84 8.79
CA SER A 5 -8.05 4.24 8.08
C SER A 5 -6.97 3.85 9.08
N VAL A 6 -6.39 2.66 8.89
CA VAL A 6 -5.25 2.14 9.67
C VAL A 6 -4.16 1.71 8.71
N ARG A 7 -2.91 2.09 8.98
CA ARG A 7 -1.78 1.77 8.10
C ARG A 7 -0.50 1.49 8.87
N THR A 8 0.39 0.72 8.23
CA THR A 8 1.72 0.40 8.78
C THR A 8 2.82 1.35 8.30
N HIS A 9 2.48 2.40 7.52
CA HIS A 9 3.43 3.36 6.99
C HIS A 9 4.33 3.96 8.07
N GLY A 10 5.66 3.95 7.82
CA GLY A 10 6.67 4.43 8.77
C GLY A 10 6.85 3.56 10.02
N LYS A 11 6.21 2.39 10.09
CA LYS A 11 6.31 1.45 11.22
C LYS A 11 6.74 0.06 10.81
N GLN A 12 6.12 -0.49 9.75
CA GLN A 12 6.40 -1.81 9.23
C GLN A 12 6.24 -1.83 7.74
N GLU A 13 7.23 -2.36 7.04
CA GLU A 13 7.26 -2.58 5.60
C GLU A 13 7.27 -4.07 5.30
N PHE A 14 6.78 -4.42 4.12
CA PHE A 14 6.69 -5.79 3.63
C PHE A 14 7.26 -5.85 2.21
N LEU A 15 8.04 -6.86 1.94
CA LEU A 15 8.51 -7.15 0.58
C LEU A 15 8.45 -8.65 0.38
N TYR A 16 7.60 -9.06 -0.57
CA TYR A 16 7.24 -10.46 -0.84
C TYR A 16 6.64 -11.18 0.37
N GLY A 17 6.01 -12.30 0.12
CA GLY A 17 5.41 -13.14 1.15
C GLY A 17 3.90 -13.27 0.98
N ARG A 18 3.35 -14.10 1.83
CA ARG A 18 1.91 -14.22 2.02
C ARG A 18 1.44 -13.11 2.95
N ILE A 19 0.53 -12.28 2.48
CA ILE A 19 -0.14 -11.24 3.25
C ILE A 19 -1.63 -11.54 3.20
N GLU A 20 -2.26 -11.70 4.34
CA GLU A 20 -3.70 -11.97 4.41
C GLU A 20 -4.38 -11.25 5.55
N MET A 21 -5.64 -10.99 5.36
CA MET A 21 -6.57 -10.45 6.34
C MET A 21 -7.77 -11.38 6.44
N LYS A 22 -8.20 -11.72 7.66
CA LYS A 22 -9.52 -12.30 7.90
C LYS A 22 -10.46 -11.21 8.37
N ALA A 23 -11.53 -10.99 7.62
CA ALA A 23 -12.46 -9.90 7.89
C ALA A 23 -13.89 -10.22 7.46
N LYS A 24 -14.82 -9.55 8.14
CA LYS A 24 -16.20 -9.42 7.73
C LYS A 24 -16.42 -8.02 7.18
N LEU A 25 -16.90 -7.94 5.93
CA LEU A 25 -16.98 -6.67 5.23
C LEU A 25 -18.20 -5.84 5.70
N PRO A 26 -18.20 -4.53 5.54
CA PRO A 26 -19.28 -3.67 5.96
C PRO A 26 -20.52 -3.86 5.08
N LYS A 27 -21.68 -3.79 5.69
CA LYS A 27 -22.98 -3.75 5.01
C LYS A 27 -23.38 -2.32 4.68
N GLY A 28 -23.92 -2.13 3.49
CA GLY A 28 -24.58 -0.88 3.10
C GLY A 28 -24.19 -0.43 1.70
N LYS A 29 -25.11 0.29 1.04
CA LYS A 29 -24.85 0.89 -0.26
C LYS A 29 -23.81 1.99 -0.14
N SER A 30 -22.91 2.09 -1.10
CA SER A 30 -21.84 3.09 -1.19
C SER A 30 -20.75 2.97 -0.12
N VAL A 31 -20.71 1.87 0.68
CA VAL A 31 -19.51 1.56 1.47
C VAL A 31 -18.41 1.09 0.53
N PHE A 32 -17.17 1.45 0.86
CA PHE A 32 -16.00 1.10 0.07
C PHE A 32 -14.84 0.68 0.99
N PRO A 33 -14.93 -0.54 1.57
CA PRO A 33 -13.80 -1.10 2.30
C PRO A 33 -12.68 -1.48 1.35
N ALA A 34 -11.44 -1.28 1.79
CA ALA A 34 -10.25 -1.68 1.07
C ALA A 34 -9.20 -2.26 2.01
N PHE A 35 -8.51 -3.30 1.53
CA PHE A 35 -7.29 -3.87 2.06
C PHE A 35 -6.25 -3.89 0.96
N TRP A 36 -5.22 -3.09 1.10
CA TRP A 36 -4.29 -2.77 0.04
C TRP A 36 -2.89 -2.43 0.54
N THR A 37 -1.96 -2.34 -0.37
CA THR A 37 -0.58 -1.94 -0.09
C THR A 37 -0.15 -0.79 -0.98
N LEU A 38 0.84 -0.02 -0.52
CA LEU A 38 1.40 1.10 -1.26
C LEU A 38 2.91 1.17 -1.02
N GLY A 39 3.68 1.61 -2.03
CA GLY A 39 5.13 1.73 -1.91
C GLY A 39 5.56 2.53 -0.69
N SER A 40 6.50 2.01 0.09
CA SER A 40 6.87 2.54 1.41
C SER A 40 7.50 3.93 1.38
N ASP A 41 8.07 4.32 0.25
CA ASP A 41 8.66 5.65 0.02
C ASP A 41 7.63 6.69 -0.45
N PHE A 42 6.35 6.32 -0.50
CA PHE A 42 5.25 7.21 -0.84
C PHE A 42 4.29 7.37 0.34
N THR A 43 3.88 8.59 0.62
CA THR A 43 2.86 8.90 1.63
C THR A 43 1.67 9.63 1.02
N LEU A 44 0.48 9.31 1.51
CA LEU A 44 -0.77 10.00 1.16
C LEU A 44 -1.01 11.28 1.98
N ASP A 45 -0.03 11.70 2.79
CA ASP A 45 -0.20 12.83 3.71
C ASP A 45 -0.13 14.18 2.97
N GLY A 46 -1.28 14.70 2.62
CA GLY A 46 -1.49 16.07 2.17
C GLY A 46 -0.56 16.55 1.04
N ASP A 47 -0.01 17.73 1.20
CA ASP A 47 0.87 18.37 0.20
C ASP A 47 2.21 17.65 -0.03
N VAL A 48 2.58 16.71 0.83
CA VAL A 48 3.84 15.96 0.71
C VAL A 48 3.77 15.01 -0.46
N SER A 49 2.63 14.34 -0.68
CA SER A 49 2.47 13.32 -1.73
C SER A 49 2.79 13.84 -3.13
N SER A 50 2.43 15.07 -3.45
CA SER A 50 2.66 15.68 -4.77
C SER A 50 4.13 16.02 -5.05
N LYS A 51 4.98 16.04 -4.02
CA LYS A 51 6.39 16.44 -4.10
C LYS A 51 7.35 15.25 -4.06
N GLN A 52 6.84 14.04 -3.91
CA GLN A 52 7.66 12.84 -3.81
C GLN A 52 8.22 12.43 -5.18
N GLY A 53 9.48 12.01 -5.20
CA GLY A 53 10.15 11.55 -6.41
C GLY A 53 9.52 10.29 -7.02
N TYR A 54 8.96 9.44 -6.17
CA TYR A 54 8.20 8.23 -6.53
C TYR A 54 6.73 8.41 -6.18
N GLY A 55 6.03 9.21 -6.99
CA GLY A 55 4.60 9.44 -6.82
C GLY A 55 3.74 8.26 -7.27
N TRP A 56 2.47 8.34 -7.00
CA TRP A 56 1.48 7.39 -7.49
C TRP A 56 1.26 7.59 -9.02
N ALA A 57 1.16 6.55 -9.86
CA ALA A 57 1.16 5.10 -9.56
C ALA A 57 2.54 4.43 -9.61
N ARG A 58 3.61 5.20 -9.79
CA ARG A 58 4.99 4.70 -9.89
C ARG A 58 5.49 4.06 -8.61
N CYS A 59 4.99 4.47 -7.46
CA CYS A 59 5.28 3.85 -6.17
C CYS A 59 4.79 2.40 -6.07
N GLY A 60 3.85 2.00 -6.94
CA GLY A 60 3.21 0.70 -6.93
C GLY A 60 2.11 0.60 -5.86
N GLU A 61 0.96 0.03 -6.25
CA GLU A 61 -0.16 -0.24 -5.37
C GLU A 61 -0.70 -1.64 -5.69
N ILE A 62 -1.06 -2.37 -4.64
CA ILE A 62 -1.67 -3.70 -4.76
C ILE A 62 -2.94 -3.68 -3.90
N ASP A 63 -4.09 -3.67 -4.56
CA ASP A 63 -5.39 -3.77 -3.90
C ASP A 63 -5.72 -5.25 -3.73
N ILE A 64 -5.54 -5.74 -2.51
CA ILE A 64 -5.74 -7.15 -2.17
C ILE A 64 -7.23 -7.46 -2.13
N MET A 65 -8.01 -6.52 -1.63
CA MET A 65 -9.47 -6.61 -1.60
C MET A 65 -10.08 -5.21 -1.60
N GLU A 66 -10.96 -4.97 -2.55
CA GLU A 66 -11.89 -3.85 -2.55
C GLU A 66 -13.31 -4.38 -2.74
N LEU A 67 -14.31 -3.71 -2.14
CA LEU A 67 -15.72 -4.01 -2.37
C LEU A 67 -16.50 -2.69 -2.52
N ILE A 68 -17.45 -2.68 -3.43
CA ILE A 68 -18.45 -1.60 -3.55
C ILE A 68 -19.78 -2.10 -3.05
N GLY A 69 -20.14 -1.63 -1.85
CA GLY A 69 -21.41 -1.99 -1.24
C GLY A 69 -22.62 -1.51 -2.04
N SER A 70 -23.64 -2.32 -2.10
CA SER A 70 -24.89 -2.10 -2.84
C SER A 70 -26.11 -2.31 -1.96
N GLU A 71 -27.30 -2.16 -2.54
CA GLU A 71 -28.54 -2.55 -1.87
C GLU A 71 -28.53 -4.04 -1.52
N GLU A 72 -29.33 -4.44 -0.56
CA GLU A 72 -29.45 -5.85 -0.15
C GLU A 72 -29.72 -6.77 -1.36
N ASN A 73 -29.12 -7.96 -1.33
CA ASN A 73 -29.24 -8.98 -2.39
C ASN A 73 -28.75 -8.55 -3.78
N GLN A 74 -27.95 -7.49 -3.87
CA GLN A 74 -27.31 -7.07 -5.11
C GLN A 74 -25.90 -7.65 -5.23
N ALA A 75 -25.43 -7.83 -6.48
CA ALA A 75 -24.14 -8.43 -6.79
C ALA A 75 -22.93 -7.67 -6.20
N GLY A 76 -23.04 -6.36 -5.94
CA GLY A 76 -21.98 -5.58 -5.33
C GLY A 76 -21.53 -6.12 -3.97
N ASN A 77 -22.46 -6.58 -3.14
CA ASN A 77 -22.16 -7.16 -1.82
C ASN A 77 -21.48 -8.54 -1.89
N LYS A 78 -21.51 -9.18 -3.05
CA LYS A 78 -21.00 -10.53 -3.34
C LYS A 78 -19.73 -10.53 -4.18
N THR A 79 -19.24 -9.36 -4.56
CA THR A 79 -18.13 -9.20 -5.50
C THR A 79 -17.01 -8.39 -4.86
N VAL A 80 -15.82 -8.96 -4.84
CA VAL A 80 -14.60 -8.27 -4.45
C VAL A 80 -13.68 -8.11 -5.67
N TYR A 81 -12.89 -7.05 -5.64
CA TYR A 81 -11.97 -6.68 -6.70
C TYR A 81 -10.53 -6.80 -6.21
N GLN A 82 -9.65 -7.23 -7.11
CA GLN A 82 -8.21 -7.32 -6.92
C GLN A 82 -7.54 -6.53 -8.04
N THR A 83 -6.65 -5.61 -7.70
CA THR A 83 -6.07 -4.69 -8.67
C THR A 83 -4.60 -4.46 -8.38
N ILE A 84 -3.80 -4.24 -9.42
CA ILE A 84 -2.49 -3.61 -9.29
C ILE A 84 -2.48 -2.30 -10.07
N HIS A 85 -1.83 -1.30 -9.49
CA HIS A 85 -1.60 -0.01 -10.14
C HIS A 85 -0.10 0.22 -10.28
N THR A 86 0.32 0.49 -11.51
CA THR A 86 1.71 0.74 -11.87
C THR A 86 1.80 1.93 -12.83
N SER A 87 2.99 2.44 -13.06
CA SER A 87 3.22 3.35 -14.18
C SER A 87 3.34 2.59 -15.51
N ASN A 88 3.01 3.24 -16.61
CA ASN A 88 3.35 2.78 -17.95
C ASN A 88 4.76 3.20 -18.40
N LYS A 89 5.37 4.17 -17.70
CA LYS A 89 6.69 4.71 -18.05
C LYS A 89 7.59 4.74 -16.82
N PRO A 90 8.89 4.46 -16.98
CA PRO A 90 9.81 4.32 -15.83
C PRO A 90 9.96 5.60 -15.01
N ASP A 91 9.74 6.77 -15.61
CA ASP A 91 9.99 8.07 -15.00
C ASP A 91 8.74 8.95 -14.85
N SER A 92 7.54 8.37 -15.02
CA SER A 92 6.28 9.11 -14.92
C SER A 92 5.47 8.70 -13.71
N ASN A 93 5.09 9.67 -12.90
CA ASN A 93 4.13 9.52 -11.80
C ASN A 93 2.66 9.64 -12.26
N THR A 94 2.41 10.05 -13.49
CA THR A 94 1.06 10.35 -13.99
C THR A 94 0.58 9.39 -15.08
N ASP A 95 1.46 8.54 -15.59
CA ASP A 95 1.15 7.60 -16.68
C ASP A 95 0.76 6.25 -16.07
N HIS A 96 -0.50 6.11 -15.75
CA HIS A 96 -1.06 5.03 -14.96
C HIS A 96 -1.48 3.82 -15.79
N LYS A 97 -1.12 2.63 -15.33
CA LYS A 97 -1.57 1.33 -15.82
C LYS A 97 -2.25 0.56 -14.69
N LEU A 98 -3.40 0.00 -14.99
CA LEU A 98 -4.20 -0.82 -14.09
C LEU A 98 -4.36 -2.22 -14.68
N LEU A 99 -4.16 -3.24 -13.87
CA LEU A 99 -4.56 -4.62 -14.15
C LEU A 99 -5.39 -5.12 -12.98
N GLY A 100 -6.62 -5.49 -13.25
CA GLY A 100 -7.56 -5.91 -12.21
C GLY A 100 -8.45 -7.05 -12.64
N THR A 101 -9.04 -7.69 -11.64
CA THR A 101 -10.04 -8.74 -11.78
C THR A 101 -11.10 -8.59 -10.70
N SER A 102 -12.16 -9.40 -10.78
CA SER A 102 -13.16 -9.50 -9.73
C SER A 102 -13.51 -10.95 -9.46
N TYR A 103 -13.94 -11.23 -8.24
CA TYR A 103 -14.40 -12.52 -7.79
C TYR A 103 -15.73 -12.39 -7.08
N THR A 104 -16.70 -13.21 -7.48
CA THR A 104 -18.07 -13.20 -6.96
C THR A 104 -18.41 -14.55 -6.32
N ILE A 105 -19.05 -14.51 -5.16
CA ILE A 105 -19.59 -15.67 -4.44
C ILE A 105 -21.12 -15.60 -4.39
N ASP A 106 -21.75 -16.63 -3.86
CA ASP A 106 -23.23 -16.68 -3.78
C ASP A 106 -23.78 -15.93 -2.56
N GLU A 107 -23.00 -15.87 -1.46
CA GLU A 107 -23.32 -15.19 -0.22
C GLU A 107 -22.85 -13.72 -0.25
N ASP A 108 -23.40 -12.90 0.65
CA ASP A 108 -22.91 -11.52 0.84
C ASP A 108 -21.66 -11.53 1.76
N PHE A 109 -20.60 -10.82 1.37
CA PHE A 109 -19.33 -10.74 2.14
C PHE A 109 -19.49 -10.09 3.53
N TYR A 110 -20.64 -9.56 3.86
CA TYR A 110 -20.96 -9.06 5.20
C TYR A 110 -21.64 -10.11 6.10
N ASP A 111 -21.99 -11.30 5.60
CA ASP A 111 -22.67 -12.33 6.38
C ASP A 111 -21.72 -13.09 7.31
N ASP A 112 -20.47 -13.34 6.85
CA ASP A 112 -19.46 -14.05 7.63
C ASP A 112 -18.06 -13.46 7.42
N TYR A 113 -17.08 -14.01 8.14
CA TYR A 113 -15.66 -13.71 7.98
C TYR A 113 -15.07 -14.49 6.82
N HIS A 114 -14.37 -13.79 5.94
CA HIS A 114 -13.62 -14.35 4.82
C HIS A 114 -12.14 -13.99 4.93
N ILE A 115 -11.29 -14.80 4.29
CA ILE A 115 -9.85 -14.52 4.17
C ILE A 115 -9.59 -13.90 2.80
N PHE A 116 -8.96 -12.75 2.80
CA PHE A 116 -8.50 -12.06 1.58
C PHE A 116 -7.00 -11.95 1.63
N GLY A 117 -6.29 -12.32 0.57
CA GLY A 117 -4.84 -12.26 0.62
C GLY A 117 -4.16 -12.37 -0.72
N ILE A 118 -2.84 -12.22 -0.65
CA ILE A 118 -1.91 -12.44 -1.75
C ILE A 118 -0.80 -13.40 -1.32
N ASP A 119 -0.31 -14.17 -2.28
CA ASP A 119 1.03 -14.77 -2.25
C ASP A 119 1.88 -13.97 -3.24
N TRP A 120 2.78 -13.17 -2.71
CA TRP A 120 3.58 -12.22 -3.46
C TRP A 120 5.02 -12.72 -3.57
N SER A 121 5.43 -13.04 -4.77
CA SER A 121 6.80 -13.39 -5.12
C SER A 121 7.37 -12.37 -6.10
N LYS A 122 8.68 -12.35 -6.26
CA LYS A 122 9.36 -11.48 -7.21
C LYS A 122 8.79 -11.65 -8.62
N GLY A 123 8.18 -10.61 -9.15
CA GLY A 123 7.56 -10.60 -10.48
C GLY A 123 6.20 -11.30 -10.58
N LYS A 124 5.60 -11.73 -9.45
CA LYS A 124 4.32 -12.46 -9.48
C LYS A 124 3.47 -12.21 -8.25
N LEU A 125 2.15 -12.14 -8.47
CA LEU A 125 1.12 -12.07 -7.45
C LEU A 125 0.05 -13.12 -7.71
N ASP A 126 -0.26 -13.93 -6.71
CA ASP A 126 -1.44 -14.80 -6.69
C ASP A 126 -2.41 -14.23 -5.63
N PHE A 127 -3.58 -13.77 -6.07
CA PHE A 127 -4.64 -13.30 -5.18
C PHE A 127 -5.55 -14.46 -4.80
N TYR A 128 -5.98 -14.51 -3.56
CA TYR A 128 -6.91 -15.54 -3.09
C TYR A 128 -8.00 -14.97 -2.19
N VAL A 129 -9.15 -15.62 -2.25
CA VAL A 129 -10.26 -15.44 -1.32
C VAL A 129 -10.53 -16.79 -0.68
N ASP A 130 -10.51 -16.84 0.63
CA ASP A 130 -10.48 -18.06 1.42
C ASP A 130 -9.33 -18.98 0.95
N ASP A 131 -9.60 -20.20 0.57
CA ASP A 131 -8.58 -21.15 0.09
C ASP A 131 -8.44 -21.17 -1.44
N LYS A 132 -9.10 -20.26 -2.16
CA LYS A 132 -9.16 -20.27 -3.62
C LYS A 132 -8.34 -19.15 -4.24
N ILE A 133 -7.38 -19.50 -5.10
CA ILE A 133 -6.73 -18.51 -5.97
C ILE A 133 -7.77 -17.99 -6.97
N VAL A 134 -8.02 -16.69 -6.94
CA VAL A 134 -9.02 -16.01 -7.76
C VAL A 134 -8.39 -15.25 -8.92
N SER A 135 -7.10 -14.91 -8.81
CA SER A 135 -6.35 -14.26 -9.87
C SER A 135 -4.85 -14.51 -9.71
N SER A 136 -4.15 -14.59 -10.84
CA SER A 136 -2.68 -14.65 -10.89
C SER A 136 -2.18 -13.61 -11.89
N ILE A 137 -1.28 -12.75 -11.46
CA ILE A 137 -0.66 -11.72 -12.30
C ILE A 137 0.84 -11.99 -12.33
N ASP A 138 1.33 -12.39 -13.51
CA ASP A 138 2.77 -12.52 -13.78
C ASP A 138 3.27 -11.25 -14.48
N TYR A 139 4.09 -10.47 -13.78
CA TYR A 139 4.73 -9.27 -14.29
C TYR A 139 6.27 -9.41 -14.35
N SER A 140 6.76 -10.65 -14.29
CA SER A 140 8.21 -10.95 -14.28
C SER A 140 8.96 -10.41 -15.49
N ASN A 141 8.29 -10.30 -16.63
CA ASN A 141 8.83 -9.77 -17.89
C ASN A 141 8.48 -8.28 -18.13
N ASP A 142 7.73 -7.64 -17.25
CA ASP A 142 7.42 -6.21 -17.32
C ASP A 142 8.36 -5.43 -16.39
N GLU A 143 9.44 -4.89 -16.96
CA GLU A 143 10.47 -4.17 -16.19
C GLU A 143 9.90 -2.96 -15.42
N ILE A 144 8.90 -2.28 -15.98
CA ILE A 144 8.28 -1.11 -15.35
C ILE A 144 7.42 -1.56 -14.16
N ALA A 145 6.59 -2.57 -14.35
CA ALA A 145 5.78 -3.13 -13.27
C ALA A 145 6.67 -3.67 -12.14
N ARG A 146 7.78 -4.32 -12.46
CA ARG A 146 8.76 -4.78 -11.45
C ARG A 146 9.37 -3.62 -10.66
N LYS A 147 9.70 -2.51 -11.31
CA LYS A 147 10.19 -1.31 -10.60
C LYS A 147 9.14 -0.70 -9.67
N CYS A 148 7.86 -0.84 -10.00
CA CYS A 148 6.76 -0.36 -9.17
C CYS A 148 6.44 -1.30 -8.00
N LEU A 149 6.43 -2.61 -8.25
CA LEU A 149 5.87 -3.61 -7.32
C LEU A 149 6.93 -4.44 -6.59
N ASP A 150 8.12 -4.73 -7.19
CA ASP A 150 9.20 -5.46 -6.53
C ASP A 150 10.00 -4.56 -5.58
N ARG A 151 9.31 -3.90 -4.65
CA ARG A 151 9.87 -2.96 -3.68
C ARG A 151 9.07 -2.99 -2.37
N PRO A 152 9.64 -2.53 -1.23
CA PRO A 152 8.94 -2.52 0.03
C PRO A 152 7.63 -1.73 -0.03
N GLN A 153 6.59 -2.27 0.58
CA GLN A 153 5.27 -1.66 0.64
C GLN A 153 4.74 -1.68 2.07
N TYR A 154 3.90 -0.73 2.41
CA TYR A 154 3.13 -0.74 3.65
C TYR A 154 1.70 -1.21 3.39
N ILE A 155 1.07 -1.75 4.44
CA ILE A 155 -0.32 -2.20 4.41
C ILE A 155 -1.23 -1.08 4.87
N GLN A 156 -2.38 -0.97 4.24
CA GLN A 156 -3.46 -0.05 4.63
C GLN A 156 -4.82 -0.75 4.58
N PHE A 157 -5.65 -0.41 5.57
CA PHE A 157 -7.07 -0.72 5.61
C PHE A 157 -7.85 0.57 5.72
N ASN A 158 -8.94 0.67 5.02
CA ASN A 158 -9.86 1.78 5.22
C ASN A 158 -11.29 1.38 4.88
N LEU A 159 -12.24 2.11 5.47
CA LEU A 159 -13.63 2.09 5.07
C LEU A 159 -13.95 3.47 4.49
N ALA A 160 -13.84 3.61 3.18
CA ALA A 160 -14.32 4.80 2.48
C ALA A 160 -15.83 4.71 2.27
N MET A 161 -16.47 5.84 2.01
CA MET A 161 -17.90 5.93 1.71
C MET A 161 -18.12 6.94 0.60
N GLY A 162 -18.87 6.55 -0.42
CA GLY A 162 -19.13 7.38 -1.59
C GLY A 162 -17.90 7.65 -2.44
N GLY A 163 -18.07 8.42 -3.49
CA GLY A 163 -17.04 8.78 -4.43
C GLY A 163 -17.40 8.45 -5.88
N ALA A 164 -16.43 8.56 -6.78
CA ALA A 164 -16.69 8.37 -8.22
C ALA A 164 -17.16 6.94 -8.54
N TRP A 165 -16.61 5.93 -7.87
CA TRP A 165 -16.96 4.53 -8.11
C TRP A 165 -18.12 4.04 -7.22
N PRO A 166 -18.13 4.26 -5.89
CA PRO A 166 -19.25 3.84 -5.04
C PRO A 166 -20.53 4.69 -5.21
N GLY A 167 -20.45 5.83 -5.86
CA GLY A 167 -21.55 6.76 -6.04
C GLY A 167 -21.80 7.67 -4.84
N GLU A 168 -23.02 8.18 -4.71
CA GLU A 168 -23.42 9.04 -3.60
C GLU A 168 -23.54 8.25 -2.31
N ILE A 169 -23.17 8.89 -1.20
CA ILE A 169 -23.27 8.28 0.15
C ILE A 169 -24.75 8.08 0.49
N SER A 170 -25.09 6.84 0.84
CA SER A 170 -26.46 6.50 1.26
C SER A 170 -26.75 6.95 2.69
N GLU A 171 -28.01 7.14 2.99
CA GLU A 171 -28.48 7.29 4.37
C GLU A 171 -28.38 5.95 5.13
N GLY A 172 -28.35 6.03 6.45
CA GLY A 172 -28.41 4.83 7.30
C GLY A 172 -27.10 4.06 7.48
N LEU A 173 -25.95 4.59 7.04
CA LEU A 173 -24.65 3.94 7.20
C LEU A 173 -24.01 4.12 8.59
N ALA A 174 -24.68 4.83 9.50
CA ALA A 174 -24.17 5.01 10.86
C ALA A 174 -24.09 3.65 11.58
N GLY A 175 -22.90 3.33 12.11
CA GLY A 175 -22.66 2.07 12.81
C GLY A 175 -22.32 0.89 11.90
N THR A 176 -22.17 1.09 10.57
CA THR A 176 -21.61 0.03 9.73
C THR A 176 -20.14 -0.23 10.10
N GLU A 177 -19.76 -1.50 10.09
CA GLU A 177 -18.47 -1.95 10.59
C GLU A 177 -17.71 -2.73 9.52
N PHE A 178 -16.42 -2.44 9.39
CA PHE A 178 -15.43 -3.29 8.74
C PHE A 178 -14.67 -4.02 9.84
N ALA A 179 -15.06 -5.26 10.14
CA ALA A 179 -14.53 -6.02 11.27
C ALA A 179 -13.37 -6.90 10.82
N ILE A 180 -12.18 -6.64 11.35
CA ILE A 180 -10.95 -7.37 11.04
C ILE A 180 -10.60 -8.25 12.25
N ASP A 181 -10.53 -9.58 12.02
CA ASP A 181 -10.14 -10.57 13.03
C ASP A 181 -8.62 -10.60 13.20
N TYR A 182 -7.89 -10.78 12.10
CA TYR A 182 -6.43 -10.76 12.10
C TYR A 182 -5.84 -10.28 10.77
N VAL A 183 -4.57 -9.94 10.83
CA VAL A 183 -3.67 -9.80 9.68
C VAL A 183 -2.50 -10.75 9.88
N TYR A 184 -2.13 -11.49 8.85
CA TYR A 184 -1.05 -12.48 8.89
C TYR A 184 -0.03 -12.18 7.80
N TYR A 185 1.24 -12.35 8.14
CA TYR A 185 2.36 -12.25 7.21
C TYR A 185 3.33 -13.42 7.41
N ALA A 186 3.72 -14.06 6.32
CA ALA A 186 4.75 -15.08 6.31
C ALA A 186 5.52 -15.10 4.98
N GLN A 187 6.73 -15.63 5.01
CA GLN A 187 7.57 -15.79 3.83
C GLN A 187 8.04 -17.22 3.70
N THR A 188 8.06 -17.73 2.49
CA THR A 188 8.84 -18.92 2.15
C THR A 188 10.34 -18.60 2.20
N PRO A 189 11.23 -19.62 2.29
CA PRO A 189 12.67 -19.38 2.23
C PRO A 189 13.12 -18.61 0.97
N GLN A 190 12.47 -18.84 -0.17
CA GLN A 190 12.79 -18.12 -1.40
C GLN A 190 12.37 -16.65 -1.35
N GLN A 191 11.14 -16.36 -0.93
CA GLN A 191 10.65 -14.98 -0.78
C GLN A 191 11.51 -14.17 0.19
N LYS A 192 11.94 -14.82 1.30
CA LYS A 192 12.84 -14.21 2.26
C LYS A 192 14.21 -13.90 1.64
N ALA A 193 14.79 -14.84 0.89
CA ALA A 193 16.08 -14.66 0.22
C ALA A 193 16.02 -13.54 -0.83
N ASP A 194 14.91 -13.45 -1.59
CA ASP A 194 14.71 -12.40 -2.59
C ASP A 194 14.56 -11.01 -1.93
N ALA A 195 13.86 -10.94 -0.80
CA ALA A 195 13.74 -9.70 -0.02
C ALA A 195 15.09 -9.29 0.58
N GLU A 196 15.84 -10.22 1.16
CA GLU A 196 17.19 -9.95 1.69
C GLU A 196 18.15 -9.46 0.60
N ALA A 197 18.07 -10.02 -0.61
CA ALA A 197 18.86 -9.57 -1.76
C ALA A 197 18.51 -8.13 -2.14
N TYR A 198 17.22 -7.78 -2.20
CA TYR A 198 16.79 -6.40 -2.44
C TYR A 198 17.39 -5.44 -1.41
N TYR A 199 17.23 -5.73 -0.11
CA TYR A 199 17.73 -4.86 0.95
C TYR A 199 19.26 -4.78 1.01
N LYS A 200 19.96 -5.81 0.54
CA LYS A 200 21.43 -5.79 0.46
C LYS A 200 21.93 -4.80 -0.59
N ASP A 201 21.21 -4.69 -1.72
CA ASP A 201 21.59 -3.84 -2.84
C ASP A 201 20.93 -2.44 -2.78
N ALA A 202 19.92 -2.26 -1.90
CA ALA A 202 19.26 -0.98 -1.72
C ALA A 202 20.18 0.06 -1.06
N PRO A 203 20.05 1.35 -1.41
CA PRO A 203 20.71 2.43 -0.70
C PRO A 203 20.39 2.40 0.79
N ARG A 204 21.39 2.56 1.64
CA ARG A 204 21.23 2.53 3.09
C ARG A 204 21.86 3.75 3.72
N LEU A 205 21.21 4.23 4.78
CA LEU A 205 21.79 5.20 5.70
C LEU A 205 22.19 4.49 6.98
N SER A 206 23.41 4.71 7.43
CA SER A 206 23.87 4.28 8.73
C SER A 206 24.41 5.46 9.52
N GLY A 207 24.54 5.31 10.83
CA GLY A 207 25.07 6.35 11.71
C GLY A 207 24.09 7.47 12.07
N TYR A 208 22.84 7.41 11.57
CA TYR A 208 21.79 8.34 11.99
C TYR A 208 21.32 8.00 13.41
N LYS A 209 20.98 9.03 14.16
CA LYS A 209 20.35 8.92 15.49
C LYS A 209 19.14 9.82 15.49
N ASP A 210 18.15 9.48 16.31
CA ASP A 210 17.08 10.42 16.63
C ASP A 210 17.72 11.66 17.26
N LEU A 211 17.64 12.79 16.56
CA LEU A 211 18.32 14.02 16.95
C LEU A 211 17.28 15.05 17.34
N THR A 212 17.46 15.62 18.51
CA THR A 212 16.81 16.88 18.88
C THR A 212 17.74 18.01 18.42
N ILE A 213 17.29 18.82 17.48
CA ILE A 213 18.02 19.94 16.96
C ILE A 213 17.50 21.21 17.60
N TYR A 214 18.40 22.04 18.11
CA TYR A 214 18.05 23.38 18.54
C TYR A 214 18.25 24.38 17.38
N GLU A 215 17.44 25.44 17.36
CA GLU A 215 17.49 26.47 16.34
C GLU A 215 18.93 27.06 16.21
N GLY A 216 19.52 26.92 15.03
CA GLY A 216 20.89 27.40 14.74
C GLY A 216 21.99 26.33 14.71
N GLU A 217 21.73 25.08 15.04
CA GLU A 217 22.74 23.98 15.06
C GLU A 217 22.61 23.08 13.81
N THR A 218 22.90 23.57 12.64
CA THR A 218 22.72 22.80 11.40
C THR A 218 23.89 21.92 11.00
N ASP A 219 25.12 22.18 11.50
CA ASP A 219 26.33 21.53 10.99
C ASP A 219 26.79 20.29 11.78
N ALA A 220 26.33 20.12 13.03
CA ALA A 220 26.76 19.01 13.90
C ALA A 220 26.07 17.66 13.64
N ILE A 221 25.05 17.63 12.79
CA ILE A 221 24.08 16.52 12.69
C ILE A 221 24.54 15.43 11.73
N LEU A 222 25.37 15.75 10.77
CA LEU A 222 25.68 14.90 9.62
C LEU A 222 27.06 14.23 9.66
N GLU A 223 27.89 14.53 10.67
CA GLU A 223 29.25 14.04 10.73
C GLU A 223 29.45 12.53 10.79
N ASN A 224 28.38 11.78 11.11
CA ASN A 224 28.43 10.32 11.26
C ASN A 224 27.44 9.57 10.39
N VAL A 225 26.75 10.24 9.46
CA VAL A 225 25.81 9.58 8.56
C VAL A 225 26.56 9.07 7.34
N VAL A 226 26.50 7.78 7.12
CA VAL A 226 27.13 7.10 5.99
C VAL A 226 26.06 6.62 5.03
N ALA A 227 26.18 6.97 3.77
CA ALA A 227 25.38 6.41 2.68
C ALA A 227 26.08 5.19 2.09
N GLU A 228 25.39 4.07 2.03
CA GLU A 228 25.83 2.86 1.34
C GLU A 228 24.93 2.63 0.11
N ASN A 229 25.54 2.30 -1.02
CA ASN A 229 24.85 1.97 -2.28
C ASN A 229 24.02 3.11 -2.92
N GLY A 230 24.34 4.36 -2.68
CA GLY A 230 23.66 5.48 -3.35
C GLY A 230 24.02 6.86 -2.81
N ASP A 231 23.55 7.89 -3.50
CA ASP A 231 23.60 9.27 -3.07
C ASP A 231 22.42 9.59 -2.16
N VAL A 232 22.64 10.40 -1.14
CA VAL A 232 21.59 10.79 -0.20
C VAL A 232 21.36 12.29 -0.26
N ASP A 233 20.11 12.65 -0.51
CA ASP A 233 19.62 14.02 -0.33
C ASP A 233 18.93 14.12 1.04
N PHE A 234 19.42 15.00 1.90
CA PHE A 234 18.78 15.30 3.18
C PHE A 234 17.84 16.48 3.04
N SER A 235 16.66 16.36 3.59
CA SER A 235 15.76 17.48 3.83
C SER A 235 15.43 17.59 5.31
N ILE A 236 15.64 18.76 5.89
CA ILE A 236 15.16 19.07 7.25
C ILE A 236 13.80 19.70 7.09
N THR A 237 12.78 19.06 7.66
CA THR A 237 11.42 19.61 7.72
C THR A 237 11.19 20.04 9.17
N ASP A 238 11.12 21.34 9.43
CA ASP A 238 10.66 21.83 10.72
C ASP A 238 9.14 22.01 10.72
N ASN A 239 8.58 22.19 11.92
CA ASN A 239 7.14 22.46 12.09
C ASN A 239 6.69 23.81 11.50
N HIS A 240 7.59 24.58 10.89
CA HIS A 240 7.34 25.88 10.28
C HIS A 240 7.53 25.92 8.76
N ASN A 241 7.52 24.75 8.09
CA ASN A 241 7.64 24.62 6.63
C ASN A 241 8.97 25.13 6.00
N LEU A 242 10.06 25.17 6.76
CA LEU A 242 11.37 25.47 6.20
C LEU A 242 12.02 24.17 5.72
N ILE A 243 12.06 23.96 4.40
CA ILE A 243 12.80 22.86 3.78
C ILE A 243 14.16 23.40 3.34
N LYS A 244 15.25 22.96 3.97
CA LYS A 244 16.60 23.14 3.45
C LYS A 244 17.09 21.83 2.84
N LYS A 245 17.42 21.84 1.55
CA LYS A 245 18.10 20.72 0.88
C LYS A 245 19.61 20.97 0.96
N SER A 246 20.36 20.00 1.48
CA SER A 246 21.81 19.97 1.37
C SER A 246 22.23 18.71 0.64
N LYS A 247 23.13 18.84 -0.34
CA LYS A 247 23.83 17.71 -0.95
C LYS A 247 25.11 17.46 -0.16
N LEU A 248 25.33 16.22 0.26
CA LEU A 248 26.64 15.76 0.65
C LEU A 248 27.42 15.40 -0.62
N GLN A 249 28.58 16.01 -0.78
CA GLN A 249 29.57 15.63 -1.79
C GLN A 249 30.46 14.52 -1.25
#